data_efcc4f5bff06b2fcf48ddf02f1a5e9fc
#
_entry.id   efcc4f5bff06b2fcf48ddf02f1a5e9fc
#
_cell.length_a   1.000
_cell.length_b   1.000
_cell.length_c   1.000
_cell.angle_alpha   90.00
_cell.angle_beta   90.00
_cell.angle_gamma   90.00
#
_symmetry.space_group_name_H-M   'P 1'
#
loop_
_entity.id
_entity.type
_entity.pdbx_description
1 polymer ?
#
loop_
_entity_poly.entity_id
_entity_poly.type
_entity_poly.pdbx_seq_one_letter_code
_entity_poly.pdbx_strand_id
1 'polypeptide(L)'
;QRLSDGKYFEFGPALPPPGYTSLNALFADQGLALTITGAPVAGDRFLINSLQGAANNIDSMVYSPRDLAAASPVNATLGPNNTGQLKMVSLKALTNPPGATVPVTLTFTGPNTYTRSDTGAVVHNYLSGQPINYDTAVPPTGWSITLSGSPAAGDTVVIGNALDPAYGDWYQRNAGNASALLGLRDVKMFDDATLADGYAGLMAQVGTRTQSAQFAAEVS
;
A
#
# COMPACT_ATOMS: atom_id res chain seq x y z
N GLN A 1 -13.27 6.90 27.38
CA GLN A 1 -12.95 7.93 26.38
C GLN A 1 -11.68 7.53 25.63
N ARG A 2 -11.71 7.54 24.30
CA ARG A 2 -10.52 7.37 23.49
C ARG A 2 -9.74 8.69 23.49
N LEU A 3 -8.50 8.67 23.98
CA LEU A 3 -7.72 9.90 24.14
C LEU A 3 -7.25 10.50 22.80
N SER A 4 -7.15 9.70 21.75
CA SER A 4 -6.66 10.12 20.43
C SER A 4 -7.61 11.08 19.71
N ASP A 5 -8.91 10.94 19.88
CA ASP A 5 -9.95 11.75 19.22
C ASP A 5 -11.02 12.29 20.19
N GLY A 6 -10.85 12.08 21.48
CA GLY A 6 -11.75 12.54 22.53
C GLY A 6 -13.14 11.88 22.53
N LYS A 7 -13.38 10.89 21.66
CA LYS A 7 -14.68 10.23 21.59
C LYS A 7 -14.91 9.30 22.75
N TYR A 8 -16.13 9.32 23.26
CA TYR A 8 -16.59 8.38 24.25
C TYR A 8 -17.30 7.23 23.54
N PHE A 9 -16.97 6.01 23.97
CA PHE A 9 -17.70 4.83 23.58
C PHE A 9 -18.52 4.39 24.80
N GLU A 10 -19.83 4.45 24.69
CA GLU A 10 -20.72 3.86 25.68
C GLU A 10 -20.87 2.37 25.38
N PHE A 11 -20.45 1.54 26.32
CA PHE A 11 -20.66 0.11 26.26
C PHE A 11 -21.87 -0.23 27.13
N GLY A 12 -23.05 -0.24 26.50
CA GLY A 12 -24.26 -0.74 27.12
C GLY A 12 -24.46 -2.24 26.89
N PRO A 13 -25.47 -2.87 27.51
CA PRO A 13 -25.75 -4.31 27.34
C PRO A 13 -26.15 -4.72 25.92
N ALA A 14 -26.26 -3.79 24.98
CA ALA A 14 -26.63 -4.00 23.59
C ALA A 14 -25.49 -3.73 22.59
N LEU A 15 -24.23 -3.94 22.95
CA LEU A 15 -23.07 -3.68 22.08
C LEU A 15 -22.49 -4.94 21.45
N PRO A 16 -22.03 -4.83 20.22
CA PRO A 16 -21.11 -3.81 19.64
C PRO A 16 -21.83 -2.61 19.01
N PRO A 17 -21.14 -1.47 18.85
CA PRO A 17 -21.68 -0.34 18.07
C PRO A 17 -22.15 -0.80 16.69
N PRO A 18 -23.13 -0.13 16.08
CA PRO A 18 -23.61 -0.49 14.76
C PRO A 18 -22.46 -0.62 13.76
N GLY A 19 -22.32 -1.78 13.14
CA GLY A 19 -21.25 -2.08 12.18
C GLY A 19 -20.15 -3.02 12.68
N TYR A 20 -20.03 -3.27 13.98
CA TYR A 20 -19.06 -4.22 14.53
C TYR A 20 -19.75 -5.44 15.15
N THR A 21 -19.20 -6.62 14.90
CA THR A 21 -19.75 -7.88 15.41
C THR A 21 -19.26 -8.23 16.82
N SER A 22 -18.19 -7.57 17.26
CA SER A 22 -17.60 -7.76 18.59
C SER A 22 -16.75 -6.57 19.01
N LEU A 23 -16.42 -6.48 20.31
CA LEU A 23 -15.49 -5.49 20.84
C LEU A 23 -14.09 -5.63 20.19
N ASN A 24 -13.65 -6.88 19.97
CA ASN A 24 -12.37 -7.15 19.31
C ASN A 24 -12.38 -6.67 17.84
N ALA A 25 -13.50 -6.76 17.14
CA ALA A 25 -13.61 -6.22 15.78
C ALA A 25 -13.48 -4.69 15.77
N LEU A 26 -14.09 -3.99 16.76
CA LEU A 26 -13.93 -2.54 16.94
C LEU A 26 -12.48 -2.14 17.21
N PHE A 27 -11.78 -2.89 18.05
CA PHE A 27 -10.38 -2.60 18.35
C PHE A 27 -9.44 -3.00 17.21
N ALA A 28 -9.74 -4.09 16.49
CA ALA A 28 -8.97 -4.52 15.33
C ALA A 28 -8.98 -3.46 14.20
N ASP A 29 -10.10 -2.78 14.01
CA ASP A 29 -10.22 -1.65 13.08
C ASP A 29 -9.29 -0.48 13.44
N GLN A 30 -8.93 -0.37 14.72
CA GLN A 30 -7.96 0.60 15.22
C GLN A 30 -6.53 0.02 15.31
N GLY A 31 -6.28 -1.14 14.72
CA GLY A 31 -4.98 -1.82 14.78
C GLY A 31 -4.63 -2.38 16.16
N LEU A 32 -5.61 -2.59 17.04
CA LEU A 32 -5.40 -3.07 18.41
C LEU A 32 -5.97 -4.48 18.59
N ALA A 33 -5.21 -5.34 19.25
CA ALA A 33 -5.71 -6.62 19.76
C ALA A 33 -5.84 -6.54 21.29
N LEU A 34 -7.06 -6.70 21.79
CA LEU A 34 -7.33 -6.66 23.23
C LEU A 34 -7.77 -8.04 23.73
N THR A 35 -7.03 -8.57 24.69
CA THR A 35 -7.43 -9.78 25.42
C THR A 35 -7.69 -9.42 26.87
N ILE A 36 -8.92 -9.62 27.33
CA ILE A 36 -9.30 -9.45 28.73
C ILE A 36 -9.44 -10.83 29.36
N THR A 37 -8.68 -11.10 30.42
CA THR A 37 -8.77 -12.33 31.20
C THR A 37 -9.43 -12.01 32.53
N GLY A 38 -10.32 -12.90 32.99
CA GLY A 38 -11.12 -12.72 34.20
C GLY A 38 -12.56 -12.32 33.91
N ALA A 39 -13.33 -12.02 34.94
CA ALA A 39 -14.71 -11.56 34.85
C ALA A 39 -14.80 -10.09 35.31
N PRO A 40 -14.77 -9.13 34.36
CA PRO A 40 -14.94 -7.72 34.72
C PRO A 40 -16.34 -7.48 35.30
N VAL A 41 -16.42 -6.59 36.26
CA VAL A 41 -17.67 -6.20 36.91
C VAL A 41 -18.06 -4.77 36.55
N ALA A 42 -19.34 -4.45 36.74
CA ALA A 42 -19.83 -3.11 36.44
C ALA A 42 -19.08 -2.05 37.26
N GLY A 43 -18.49 -1.07 36.56
CA GLY A 43 -17.67 -0.01 37.13
C GLY A 43 -16.16 -0.19 36.96
N ASP A 44 -15.69 -1.36 36.52
CA ASP A 44 -14.27 -1.56 36.16
C ASP A 44 -13.86 -0.62 35.02
N ARG A 45 -12.65 -0.10 35.14
CA ARG A 45 -12.08 0.81 34.14
C ARG A 45 -10.73 0.31 33.70
N PHE A 46 -10.54 0.23 32.39
CA PHE A 46 -9.29 -0.19 31.77
C PHE A 46 -8.72 0.98 30.97
N LEU A 47 -7.48 1.39 31.29
CA LEU A 47 -6.75 2.35 30.47
C LEU A 47 -5.93 1.59 29.43
N ILE A 48 -6.26 1.77 28.15
CA ILE A 48 -5.52 1.19 27.04
C ILE A 48 -4.58 2.27 26.51
N ASN A 49 -3.27 2.09 26.72
CA ASN A 49 -2.22 2.98 26.24
C ASN A 49 -1.26 2.18 25.34
N SER A 50 -1.74 1.80 24.16
CA SER A 50 -1.04 0.93 23.22
C SER A 50 0.20 1.57 22.60
N LEU A 51 0.27 2.91 22.58
CA LEU A 51 1.35 3.64 21.92
C LEU A 51 2.39 4.19 22.93
N GLN A 52 2.25 3.89 24.21
CA GLN A 52 3.23 4.30 25.22
C GLN A 52 4.57 3.62 24.93
N GLY A 53 5.59 4.41 24.63
CA GLY A 53 6.92 3.91 24.28
C GLY A 53 7.09 3.47 22.81
N ALA A 54 6.07 3.56 21.96
CA ALA A 54 6.19 3.18 20.55
C ALA A 54 7.32 3.96 19.84
N ALA A 55 7.48 5.24 20.15
CA ALA A 55 8.55 6.06 19.59
C ALA A 55 9.96 5.59 20.03
N ASN A 56 10.08 5.02 21.24
CA ASN A 56 11.36 4.49 21.74
C ASN A 56 11.75 3.15 21.07
N ASN A 57 10.78 2.48 20.45
CA ASN A 57 10.97 1.19 19.79
C ASN A 57 11.13 1.33 18.28
N ILE A 58 11.21 2.56 17.75
CA ILE A 58 11.51 2.81 16.36
C ILE A 58 13.01 2.58 16.16
N ASP A 59 13.35 1.57 15.36
CA ASP A 59 14.73 1.28 14.98
C ASP A 59 14.87 1.24 13.45
N SER A 60 16.02 1.68 12.96
CA SER A 60 16.34 1.61 11.55
C SER A 60 16.94 0.24 11.23
N MET A 61 16.26 -0.54 10.40
CA MET A 61 16.74 -1.83 9.92
C MET A 61 17.65 -1.74 8.68
N VAL A 62 17.79 -0.54 8.11
CA VAL A 62 18.63 -0.29 6.93
C VAL A 62 19.92 0.37 7.38
N TYR A 63 21.00 -0.39 7.43
CA TYR A 63 22.31 0.06 7.89
C TYR A 63 23.27 0.40 6.73
N SER A 64 22.96 -0.06 5.53
CA SER A 64 23.75 0.17 4.33
C SER A 64 22.84 0.52 3.14
N PRO A 65 23.28 1.40 2.22
CA PRO A 65 22.56 1.61 0.96
C PRO A 65 22.37 0.34 0.13
N ARG A 66 23.20 -0.69 0.36
CA ARG A 66 23.10 -2.00 -0.31
C ARG A 66 21.95 -2.85 0.21
N ASP A 67 21.45 -2.55 1.41
CA ASP A 67 20.32 -3.26 2.00
C ASP A 67 19.00 -2.79 1.38
N LEU A 68 19.02 -1.72 0.59
CA LEU A 68 17.86 -1.17 -0.10
C LEU A 68 17.67 -1.88 -1.44
N ALA A 69 16.57 -2.62 -1.58
CA ALA A 69 16.18 -3.20 -2.85
C ALA A 69 15.71 -2.09 -3.81
N ALA A 70 16.59 -1.65 -4.71
CA ALA A 70 16.28 -0.56 -5.65
C ALA A 70 15.49 -1.05 -6.87
N ALA A 71 15.68 -2.31 -7.28
CA ALA A 71 15.01 -2.88 -8.45
C ALA A 71 13.56 -3.28 -8.14
N SER A 72 12.67 -3.08 -9.11
CA SER A 72 11.33 -3.65 -9.07
C SER A 72 11.40 -5.18 -9.19
N PRO A 73 10.59 -5.95 -8.43
CA PRO A 73 10.55 -7.41 -8.55
C PRO A 73 9.90 -7.89 -9.85
N VAL A 74 9.27 -6.99 -10.62
CA VAL A 74 8.61 -7.28 -11.89
C VAL A 74 9.33 -6.60 -13.04
N ASN A 75 9.36 -7.28 -14.20
CA ASN A 75 9.79 -6.71 -15.46
C ASN A 75 8.75 -6.99 -16.55
N ALA A 76 8.77 -6.19 -17.60
CA ALA A 76 7.92 -6.38 -18.76
C ALA A 76 8.69 -6.12 -20.05
N THR A 77 8.38 -6.89 -21.06
CA THR A 77 8.94 -6.74 -22.41
C THR A 77 7.83 -6.70 -23.46
N LEU A 78 7.99 -5.82 -24.42
CA LEU A 78 7.17 -5.80 -25.61
C LEU A 78 7.61 -6.96 -26.53
N GLY A 79 6.65 -7.64 -27.14
CA GLY A 79 6.94 -8.71 -28.09
C GLY A 79 7.80 -8.22 -29.26
N PRO A 80 8.80 -9.01 -29.71
CA PRO A 80 9.71 -8.59 -30.75
C PRO A 80 9.01 -8.46 -32.13
N ASN A 81 7.87 -9.10 -32.29
CA ASN A 81 7.10 -9.09 -33.56
C ASN A 81 5.92 -8.10 -33.51
N ASN A 82 5.87 -7.22 -32.50
CA ASN A 82 4.82 -6.22 -32.41
C ASN A 82 4.88 -5.27 -33.60
N THR A 83 3.73 -5.04 -34.22
CA THR A 83 3.58 -4.16 -35.41
C THR A 83 2.86 -2.87 -35.06
N GLY A 84 2.19 -2.79 -33.93
CA GLY A 84 1.55 -1.59 -33.41
C GLY A 84 2.55 -0.61 -32.80
N GLN A 85 2.01 0.49 -32.23
CA GLN A 85 2.81 1.57 -31.64
C GLN A 85 2.77 1.56 -30.11
N LEU A 86 2.79 0.38 -29.49
CA LEU A 86 2.80 0.25 -28.05
C LEU A 86 4.11 0.76 -27.43
N LYS A 87 3.96 1.52 -26.33
CA LYS A 87 5.06 1.93 -25.48
C LYS A 87 4.70 1.65 -24.01
N MET A 88 5.64 1.14 -23.25
CA MET A 88 5.49 1.01 -21.82
C MET A 88 5.76 2.36 -21.15
N VAL A 89 4.78 2.85 -20.39
CA VAL A 89 4.85 4.11 -19.64
C VAL A 89 5.30 3.85 -18.21
N SER A 90 4.69 2.87 -17.54
CA SER A 90 5.06 2.49 -16.19
C SER A 90 4.77 1.02 -15.91
N LEU A 91 5.54 0.46 -15.00
CA LEU A 91 5.32 -0.86 -14.42
C LEU A 91 5.56 -0.76 -12.91
N LYS A 92 4.61 -1.21 -12.10
CA LYS A 92 4.65 -1.15 -10.64
C LYS A 92 4.35 -2.52 -10.06
N ALA A 93 5.09 -2.93 -9.04
CA ALA A 93 4.67 -3.99 -8.12
C ALA A 93 3.71 -3.39 -7.10
N LEU A 94 2.57 -4.05 -6.87
CA LEU A 94 1.51 -3.61 -5.95
C LEU A 94 1.53 -4.39 -4.64
N THR A 95 2.03 -5.62 -4.66
CA THR A 95 2.09 -6.52 -3.50
C THR A 95 3.45 -7.19 -3.38
N ASN A 96 3.77 -7.73 -2.20
CA ASN A 96 4.96 -8.53 -1.96
C ASN A 96 4.60 -9.85 -1.24
N PRO A 97 4.91 -11.04 -1.79
CA PRO A 97 5.44 -11.21 -3.14
C PRO A 97 4.37 -10.91 -4.19
N PRO A 98 4.72 -10.20 -5.25
CA PRO A 98 3.80 -10.09 -6.35
C PRO A 98 3.58 -11.49 -6.96
N GLY A 99 2.36 -11.82 -7.33
CA GLY A 99 2.06 -13.00 -8.15
C GLY A 99 2.75 -12.97 -9.52
N ALA A 100 3.50 -11.92 -9.77
CA ALA A 100 4.34 -11.65 -10.93
C ALA A 100 5.57 -12.56 -11.07
N THR A 101 5.75 -13.54 -10.21
CA THR A 101 6.73 -14.62 -10.44
C THR A 101 6.32 -15.56 -11.57
N VAL A 102 5.03 -15.55 -11.93
CA VAL A 102 4.52 -16.32 -13.08
C VAL A 102 4.37 -15.38 -14.26
N PRO A 103 5.01 -15.67 -15.41
CA PRO A 103 4.89 -14.81 -16.59
C PRO A 103 3.45 -14.72 -17.07
N VAL A 104 2.98 -13.49 -17.26
CA VAL A 104 1.67 -13.21 -17.86
C VAL A 104 1.88 -12.55 -19.20
N THR A 105 1.30 -13.13 -20.25
CA THR A 105 1.32 -12.56 -21.58
C THR A 105 0.00 -11.86 -21.85
N LEU A 106 0.07 -10.57 -22.15
CA LEU A 106 -1.04 -9.82 -22.71
C LEU A 106 -0.96 -9.98 -24.22
N THR A 107 -2.01 -10.46 -24.87
CA THR A 107 -2.10 -10.59 -26.34
C THR A 107 -3.21 -9.68 -26.83
N PHE A 108 -2.87 -8.68 -27.62
CA PHE A 108 -3.83 -7.74 -28.16
C PHE A 108 -4.60 -8.40 -29.32
N THR A 109 -5.91 -8.32 -29.24
CA THR A 109 -6.82 -8.84 -30.27
C THR A 109 -7.29 -7.75 -31.22
N GLY A 110 -6.95 -6.50 -30.90
CA GLY A 110 -7.28 -5.30 -31.66
C GLY A 110 -6.78 -4.04 -30.95
N PRO A 111 -7.07 -2.85 -31.46
CA PRO A 111 -6.55 -1.60 -30.92
C PRO A 111 -7.05 -1.27 -29.52
N ASN A 112 -8.18 -1.85 -29.11
CA ASN A 112 -8.85 -1.55 -27.84
C ASN A 112 -9.14 -2.80 -26.99
N THR A 113 -8.62 -3.96 -27.37
CA THR A 113 -8.93 -5.22 -26.67
C THR A 113 -7.70 -6.11 -26.58
N TYR A 114 -7.62 -6.87 -25.48
CA TYR A 114 -6.57 -7.86 -25.24
C TYR A 114 -7.09 -9.05 -24.44
N THR A 115 -6.36 -10.15 -24.51
CA THR A 115 -6.52 -11.33 -23.66
C THR A 115 -5.28 -11.51 -22.78
N ARG A 116 -5.38 -12.34 -21.76
CA ARG A 116 -4.29 -12.66 -20.85
C ARG A 116 -4.09 -14.16 -20.75
N SER A 117 -2.84 -14.58 -20.66
CA SER A 117 -2.50 -16.01 -20.54
C SER A 117 -2.98 -16.66 -19.25
N ASP A 118 -3.11 -15.90 -18.16
CA ASP A 118 -3.54 -16.38 -16.84
C ASP A 118 -5.06 -16.41 -16.64
N THR A 119 -5.83 -15.72 -17.51
CA THR A 119 -7.31 -15.71 -17.47
C THR A 119 -7.94 -16.42 -18.66
N GLY A 120 -7.13 -17.01 -19.54
CA GLY A 120 -7.60 -17.71 -20.73
C GLY A 120 -8.19 -16.77 -21.79
N ALA A 121 -9.31 -17.17 -22.40
CA ALA A 121 -9.92 -16.45 -23.51
C ALA A 121 -10.78 -15.23 -23.12
N VAL A 122 -10.69 -14.77 -21.87
CA VAL A 122 -11.42 -13.57 -21.44
C VAL A 122 -10.86 -12.33 -22.13
N VAL A 123 -11.73 -11.60 -22.84
CA VAL A 123 -11.37 -10.37 -23.52
C VAL A 123 -11.53 -9.18 -22.58
N HIS A 124 -10.49 -8.37 -22.50
CA HIS A 124 -10.42 -7.17 -21.68
C HIS A 124 -10.34 -5.93 -22.58
N ASN A 125 -10.85 -4.80 -22.08
CA ASN A 125 -10.75 -3.53 -22.78
C ASN A 125 -9.39 -2.88 -22.51
N TYR A 126 -8.76 -2.37 -23.56
CA TYR A 126 -7.57 -1.56 -23.50
C TYR A 126 -7.88 -0.10 -23.79
N LEU A 127 -7.34 0.79 -22.98
CA LEU A 127 -7.37 2.23 -23.21
C LEU A 127 -5.96 2.79 -23.00
N SER A 128 -5.44 3.47 -24.03
CA SER A 128 -4.09 4.06 -23.99
C SER A 128 -3.93 5.01 -22.81
N GLY A 129 -2.85 4.86 -22.03
CA GLY A 129 -2.54 5.68 -20.88
C GLY A 129 -3.27 5.27 -19.59
N GLN A 130 -4.19 4.32 -19.64
CA GLN A 130 -4.83 3.80 -18.43
C GLN A 130 -4.05 2.60 -17.87
N PRO A 131 -3.94 2.48 -16.53
CA PRO A 131 -3.29 1.33 -15.94
C PRO A 131 -4.11 0.06 -16.14
N ILE A 132 -3.43 -1.00 -16.54
CA ILE A 132 -3.94 -2.35 -16.51
C ILE A 132 -3.60 -2.89 -15.12
N ASN A 133 -4.55 -2.75 -14.21
CA ASN A 133 -4.47 -3.29 -12.86
C ASN A 133 -5.24 -4.59 -12.81
N TYR A 134 -4.73 -5.53 -12.04
CA TYR A 134 -5.42 -6.79 -11.93
C TYR A 134 -5.63 -7.21 -10.48
N ASP A 135 -6.58 -6.53 -9.83
CA ASP A 135 -7.00 -6.84 -8.47
C ASP A 135 -8.15 -7.85 -8.42
N THR A 136 -8.81 -8.10 -9.58
CA THR A 136 -9.94 -9.02 -9.66
C THR A 136 -9.56 -10.43 -10.10
N ALA A 137 -8.31 -10.67 -10.54
CA ALA A 137 -7.82 -12.01 -10.78
C ALA A 137 -7.64 -12.76 -9.46
N VAL A 138 -7.99 -14.03 -9.44
CA VAL A 138 -7.74 -14.92 -8.30
C VAL A 138 -6.72 -15.97 -8.74
N PRO A 139 -5.49 -15.92 -8.23
CA PRO A 139 -4.93 -14.93 -7.30
C PRO A 139 -4.60 -13.57 -7.98
N PRO A 140 -4.63 -12.46 -7.23
CA PRO A 140 -4.24 -11.16 -7.77
C PRO A 140 -2.79 -11.20 -8.24
N THR A 141 -2.50 -10.60 -9.40
CA THR A 141 -1.15 -10.63 -9.99
C THR A 141 -0.15 -9.78 -9.25
N GLY A 142 -0.62 -8.81 -8.45
CA GLY A 142 0.23 -7.95 -7.65
C GLY A 142 1.08 -6.97 -8.45
N TRP A 143 0.73 -6.68 -9.70
CA TRP A 143 1.40 -5.68 -10.53
C TRP A 143 0.39 -4.82 -11.30
N SER A 144 0.85 -3.66 -11.76
CA SER A 144 0.12 -2.73 -12.61
C SER A 144 1.04 -2.25 -13.74
N ILE A 145 0.58 -2.33 -14.98
CA ILE A 145 1.28 -1.81 -16.15
C ILE A 145 0.46 -0.74 -16.85
N THR A 146 1.10 0.36 -17.22
CA THR A 146 0.48 1.39 -18.06
C THR A 146 1.19 1.38 -19.43
N LEU A 147 0.39 1.21 -20.45
CA LEU A 147 0.84 1.24 -21.84
C LEU A 147 0.23 2.44 -22.55
N SER A 148 0.95 3.01 -23.50
CA SER A 148 0.45 4.05 -24.40
C SER A 148 0.59 3.63 -25.84
N GLY A 149 -0.20 4.24 -26.71
CA GLY A 149 -0.22 3.95 -28.13
C GLY A 149 -1.33 2.99 -28.55
N SER A 150 -1.36 2.67 -29.83
CA SER A 150 -2.36 1.78 -30.43
C SER A 150 -1.71 0.43 -30.78
N PRO A 151 -2.13 -0.65 -30.16
CA PRO A 151 -1.68 -1.98 -30.50
C PRO A 151 -2.30 -2.45 -31.85
N ALA A 152 -1.61 -3.36 -32.50
CA ALA A 152 -2.17 -4.17 -33.57
C ALA A 152 -2.62 -5.55 -33.02
N ALA A 153 -3.50 -6.21 -33.74
CA ALA A 153 -3.87 -7.58 -33.43
C ALA A 153 -2.65 -8.51 -33.55
N GLY A 154 -2.41 -9.30 -32.49
CA GLY A 154 -1.23 -10.17 -32.42
C GLY A 154 -0.06 -9.55 -31.65
N ASP A 155 -0.09 -8.25 -31.30
CA ASP A 155 0.92 -7.64 -30.45
C ASP A 155 0.87 -8.26 -29.06
N THR A 156 2.05 -8.38 -28.44
CA THR A 156 2.17 -9.00 -27.12
C THR A 156 2.99 -8.15 -26.18
N VAL A 157 2.69 -8.30 -24.88
CA VAL A 157 3.49 -7.78 -23.78
C VAL A 157 3.61 -8.89 -22.74
N VAL A 158 4.84 -9.24 -22.37
CA VAL A 158 5.12 -10.26 -21.35
C VAL A 158 5.55 -9.57 -20.08
N ILE A 159 4.85 -9.86 -18.97
CA ILE A 159 5.18 -9.39 -17.62
C ILE A 159 5.60 -10.59 -16.80
N GLY A 160 6.69 -10.48 -16.05
CA GLY A 160 7.17 -11.59 -15.23
C GLY A 160 8.18 -11.17 -14.18
N ASN A 161 8.85 -12.16 -13.61
CA ASN A 161 9.87 -11.94 -12.58
C ASN A 161 11.08 -11.21 -13.17
N ALA A 162 11.49 -10.12 -12.54
CA ALA A 162 12.64 -9.33 -12.98
C ALA A 162 13.97 -10.11 -12.95
N LEU A 163 14.06 -11.18 -12.17
CA LEU A 163 15.23 -12.06 -12.09
C LEU A 163 15.18 -13.21 -13.10
N ASP A 164 14.15 -13.29 -13.96
CA ASP A 164 14.10 -14.32 -14.98
C ASP A 164 15.29 -14.15 -15.95
N PRO A 165 16.08 -15.21 -16.18
CA PRO A 165 17.23 -15.17 -17.10
C PRO A 165 16.88 -14.68 -18.51
N ALA A 166 15.63 -14.81 -18.93
CA ALA A 166 15.16 -14.30 -20.23
C ALA A 166 15.28 -12.77 -20.36
N TYR A 167 15.34 -12.04 -19.24
CA TYR A 167 15.56 -10.58 -19.20
C TYR A 167 17.02 -10.19 -19.07
N GLY A 168 17.94 -11.16 -18.91
CA GLY A 168 19.37 -10.89 -18.70
C GLY A 168 19.61 -10.06 -17.43
N ASP A 169 20.63 -9.21 -17.45
CA ASP A 169 21.03 -8.36 -16.30
C ASP A 169 20.20 -7.07 -16.19
N TRP A 170 19.00 -7.04 -16.72
CA TRP A 170 18.13 -5.86 -16.71
C TRP A 170 17.86 -5.35 -15.30
N TYR A 171 17.77 -6.25 -14.30
CA TYR A 171 17.54 -5.91 -12.90
C TYR A 171 18.63 -4.95 -12.33
N GLN A 172 19.85 -4.98 -12.86
CA GLN A 172 20.92 -4.07 -12.42
C GLN A 172 20.67 -2.61 -12.82
N ARG A 173 19.83 -2.37 -13.81
CA ARG A 173 19.45 -1.03 -14.30
C ARG A 173 18.05 -0.61 -13.90
N ASN A 174 17.36 -1.49 -13.18
CA ASN A 174 15.98 -1.27 -12.77
C ASN A 174 15.96 -0.52 -11.43
N ALA A 175 15.48 0.72 -11.45
CA ALA A 175 15.30 1.54 -10.25
C ALA A 175 13.82 1.71 -9.87
N GLY A 176 12.94 0.80 -10.30
CA GLY A 176 11.50 0.93 -10.11
C GLY A 176 11.07 0.98 -8.65
N ASN A 177 11.70 0.19 -7.78
CA ASN A 177 11.41 0.21 -6.36
C ASN A 177 11.96 1.47 -5.68
N ALA A 178 13.14 1.94 -6.06
CA ALA A 178 13.68 3.21 -5.58
C ALA A 178 12.76 4.39 -5.96
N SER A 179 12.21 4.40 -7.18
CA SER A 179 11.22 5.40 -7.59
C SER A 179 9.92 5.30 -6.80
N ALA A 180 9.47 4.09 -6.46
CA ALA A 180 8.30 3.90 -5.60
C ALA A 180 8.55 4.41 -4.18
N LEU A 181 9.74 4.18 -3.62
CA LEU A 181 10.13 4.72 -2.31
C LEU A 181 10.16 6.26 -2.30
N LEU A 182 10.66 6.89 -3.37
CA LEU A 182 10.58 8.35 -3.51
C LEU A 182 9.14 8.86 -3.52
N GLY A 183 8.22 8.10 -4.12
CA GLY A 183 6.79 8.43 -4.12
C GLY A 183 6.14 8.40 -2.75
N LEU A 184 6.71 7.71 -1.75
CA LEU A 184 6.20 7.71 -0.37
C LEU A 184 6.20 9.10 0.28
N ARG A 185 7.05 10.00 -0.19
CA ARG A 185 7.07 11.39 0.28
C ARG A 185 5.71 12.09 0.09
N ASP A 186 5.02 11.75 -0.99
CA ASP A 186 3.79 12.42 -1.40
C ASP A 186 2.53 11.62 -0.99
N VAL A 187 2.73 10.45 -0.36
CA VAL A 187 1.62 9.62 0.14
C VAL A 187 1.09 10.22 1.44
N LYS A 188 -0.22 10.34 1.52
CA LYS A 188 -0.94 10.77 2.71
C LYS A 188 -1.01 9.62 3.73
N MET A 189 -0.21 9.69 4.78
CA MET A 189 -0.08 8.66 5.81
C MET A 189 -0.73 9.01 7.14
N PHE A 190 -0.96 10.30 7.39
CA PHE A 190 -1.46 10.84 8.67
C PHE A 190 -2.66 11.75 8.45
N ASP A 191 -3.86 11.27 8.71
CA ASP A 191 -5.10 12.07 8.62
C ASP A 191 -5.15 12.94 7.34
N ASP A 192 -4.99 12.30 6.18
CA ASP A 192 -4.89 12.96 4.87
C ASP A 192 -3.67 13.88 4.66
N ALA A 193 -2.72 13.90 5.57
CA ALA A 193 -1.48 14.67 5.45
C ALA A 193 -0.29 13.79 5.01
N THR A 194 0.67 14.39 4.32
CA THR A 194 1.96 13.76 4.02
C THR A 194 2.76 13.55 5.31
N LEU A 195 3.82 12.73 5.25
CA LEU A 195 4.72 12.54 6.39
C LEU A 195 5.29 13.87 6.91
N ALA A 196 5.67 14.78 6.01
CA ALA A 196 6.22 16.09 6.37
C ALA A 196 5.18 16.99 7.04
N ASP A 197 3.98 17.05 6.48
CA ASP A 197 2.88 17.87 7.02
C ASP A 197 2.38 17.30 8.34
N GLY A 198 2.27 15.98 8.45
CA GLY A 198 1.90 15.29 9.70
C GLY A 198 2.90 15.56 10.82
N TYR A 199 4.21 15.53 10.51
CA TYR A 199 5.25 15.88 11.47
C TYR A 199 5.17 17.35 11.88
N ALA A 200 4.98 18.28 10.94
CA ALA A 200 4.80 19.70 11.25
C ALA A 200 3.57 19.93 12.14
N GLY A 201 2.46 19.27 11.85
CA GLY A 201 1.25 19.29 12.68
C GLY A 201 1.50 18.78 14.10
N LEU A 202 2.23 17.67 14.24
CA LEU A 202 2.61 17.12 15.54
C LEU A 202 3.46 18.11 16.35
N MET A 203 4.47 18.73 15.70
CA MET A 203 5.34 19.73 16.36
C MET A 203 4.55 20.96 16.82
N ALA A 204 3.59 21.42 16.01
CA ALA A 204 2.70 22.51 16.40
C ALA A 204 1.83 22.14 17.63
N GLN A 205 1.29 20.93 17.68
CA GLN A 205 0.52 20.45 18.83
C GLN A 205 1.38 20.36 20.11
N VAL A 206 2.59 19.83 19.99
CA VAL A 206 3.54 19.76 21.13
C VAL A 206 3.87 21.18 21.60
N GLY A 207 4.16 22.09 20.69
CA GLY A 207 4.43 23.50 21.04
C GLY A 207 3.28 24.16 21.80
N THR A 208 2.05 24.01 21.29
CA THR A 208 0.86 24.58 21.94
C THR A 208 0.63 23.96 23.32
N ARG A 209 0.79 22.65 23.48
CA ARG A 209 0.63 21.99 24.78
C ARG A 209 1.72 22.42 25.79
N THR A 210 2.96 22.55 25.32
CA THR A 210 4.07 23.01 26.16
C THR A 210 3.82 24.44 26.64
N GLN A 211 3.40 25.33 25.75
CA GLN A 211 3.06 26.70 26.09
C GLN A 211 1.89 26.76 27.10
N SER A 212 0.84 25.98 26.88
CA SER A 212 -0.29 25.92 27.82
C SER A 212 0.12 25.39 29.18
N ALA A 213 1.03 24.41 29.23
CA ALA A 213 1.55 23.89 30.49
C ALA A 213 2.43 24.91 31.22
N GLN A 214 3.23 25.69 30.50
CA GLN A 214 4.02 26.79 31.09
C GLN A 214 3.12 27.87 31.67
N PHE A 215 2.10 28.34 30.97
CA PHE A 215 1.14 29.29 31.47
C PHE A 215 0.42 28.76 32.73
N ALA A 216 0.02 27.49 32.72
CA ALA A 216 -0.60 26.90 33.90
C ALA A 216 0.33 26.84 35.11
N ALA A 217 1.63 26.61 34.88
CA ALA A 217 2.63 26.61 35.96
C ALA A 217 2.94 28.03 36.48
N GLU A 218 2.86 29.06 35.66
CA GLU A 218 3.07 30.46 36.05
C GLU A 218 1.89 31.03 36.87
N VAL A 219 0.68 30.53 36.65
CA VAL A 219 -0.56 30.96 37.32
C VAL A 219 -0.82 30.19 38.63
N SER A 220 -0.16 29.08 38.87
CA SER A 220 -0.27 28.24 40.03
C SER A 220 0.67 28.66 41.17
#